data_a4ae206b6ce2985293389d4ecf76b74a
#
_entry.id   a4ae206b6ce2985293389d4ecf76b74a
#
_cell.length_a   1.000
_cell.length_b   1.000
_cell.length_c   1.000
_cell.angle_alpha   90.00
_cell.angle_beta   90.00
_cell.angle_gamma   90.00
#
_symmetry.space_group_name_H-M   'P 1'
#
loop_
_entity.id
_entity.type
_entity.pdbx_description
1 polymer ?
#
loop_
_entity_poly.entity_id
_entity_poly.type
_entity_poly.pdbx_seq_one_letter_code
_entity_poly.pdbx_strand_id
1 'polypeptide(L)'
;MNRLDRYIFFRFLGSFFLFLGLVMMIAVVFDISQKVDNFINKNATISAIIGDYYINFLAFYGTTFSSLIVFLSTIFVTGRMARDSEIVAALTGGVSFPRLIKPFLFGALVLFIGNSILSHFVIPKTNIARIHFEDTYVQDKIVKRPINIHRQILPNHYIYIETWSPERLGGYHFSYERFENDKMIEINLQQLLKVSTRNSNDTIDISSSI
;
A
#
# COMPACT_ATOMS: atom_id res chain seq x y z
N MET A 1 -18.72 -21.30 -23.96
CA MET A 1 -17.31 -21.18 -24.33
C MET A 1 -16.92 -22.34 -25.23
N ASN A 2 -16.41 -22.03 -26.43
CA ASN A 2 -15.92 -23.05 -27.34
C ASN A 2 -14.55 -23.60 -26.86
N ARG A 3 -14.08 -24.71 -27.45
CA ARG A 3 -12.80 -25.32 -27.06
C ARG A 3 -11.63 -24.33 -27.17
N LEU A 4 -11.61 -23.49 -28.22
CA LEU A 4 -10.60 -22.44 -28.43
C LEU A 4 -10.65 -21.36 -27.32
N ASP A 5 -11.84 -20.87 -26.97
CA ASP A 5 -12.00 -19.83 -25.95
C ASP A 5 -11.49 -20.32 -24.59
N ARG A 6 -11.81 -21.58 -24.27
CA ARG A 6 -11.35 -22.22 -23.02
C ARG A 6 -9.83 -22.41 -22.99
N TYR A 7 -9.25 -22.80 -24.10
CA TYR A 7 -7.79 -22.95 -24.26
C TYR A 7 -7.07 -21.64 -24.00
N ILE A 8 -7.48 -20.55 -24.67
CA ILE A 8 -6.88 -19.23 -24.51
C ILE A 8 -7.05 -18.71 -23.08
N PHE A 9 -8.25 -18.87 -22.50
CA PHE A 9 -8.55 -18.44 -21.14
C PHE A 9 -7.62 -19.10 -20.10
N PHE A 10 -7.51 -20.43 -20.12
CA PHE A 10 -6.66 -21.12 -19.15
C PHE A 10 -5.17 -20.84 -19.36
N ARG A 11 -4.74 -20.68 -20.62
CA ARG A 11 -3.37 -20.30 -20.95
C ARG A 11 -3.02 -18.91 -20.43
N PHE A 12 -3.95 -17.96 -20.57
CA PHE A 12 -3.82 -16.61 -20.01
C PHE A 12 -3.77 -16.63 -18.47
N LEU A 13 -4.72 -17.32 -17.85
CA LEU A 13 -4.80 -17.42 -16.40
C LEU A 13 -3.57 -18.13 -15.80
N GLY A 14 -3.11 -19.21 -16.44
CA GLY A 14 -1.88 -19.91 -16.05
C GLY A 14 -0.63 -19.03 -16.15
N SER A 15 -0.53 -18.22 -17.22
CA SER A 15 0.57 -17.27 -17.38
C SER A 15 0.51 -16.15 -16.32
N PHE A 16 -0.68 -15.68 -15.97
CA PHE A 16 -0.87 -14.70 -14.90
C PHE A 16 -0.35 -15.21 -13.56
N PHE A 17 -0.77 -16.40 -13.13
CA PHE A 17 -0.32 -16.97 -11.86
C PHE A 17 1.17 -17.34 -11.87
N LEU A 18 1.71 -17.73 -13.01
CA LEU A 18 3.15 -17.98 -13.15
C LEU A 18 3.95 -16.69 -12.94
N PHE A 19 3.60 -15.60 -13.62
CA PHE A 19 4.28 -14.32 -13.45
C PHE A 19 4.06 -13.72 -12.07
N LEU A 20 2.84 -13.84 -11.52
CA LEU A 20 2.54 -13.41 -10.16
C LEU A 20 3.45 -14.14 -9.15
N GLY A 21 3.53 -15.46 -9.25
CA GLY A 21 4.38 -16.27 -8.38
C GLY A 21 5.86 -15.90 -8.50
N LEU A 22 6.35 -15.70 -9.72
CA LEU A 22 7.75 -15.33 -9.96
C LEU A 22 8.06 -13.94 -9.35
N VAL A 23 7.22 -12.94 -9.61
CA VAL A 23 7.41 -11.59 -9.06
C VAL A 23 7.31 -11.60 -7.53
N MET A 24 6.35 -12.34 -6.97
CA MET A 24 6.19 -12.45 -5.52
C MET A 24 7.38 -13.19 -4.87
N MET A 25 7.89 -14.24 -5.49
CA MET A 25 9.08 -14.94 -5.00
C MET A 25 10.29 -14.00 -4.92
N ILE A 26 10.53 -13.23 -5.98
CA ILE A 26 11.63 -12.24 -6.00
C ILE A 26 11.39 -11.19 -4.92
N ALA A 27 10.17 -10.64 -4.80
CA ALA A 27 9.83 -9.62 -3.80
C ALA A 27 10.08 -10.11 -2.38
N VAL A 28 9.67 -11.34 -2.05
CA VAL A 28 9.89 -11.96 -0.73
C VAL A 28 11.38 -12.15 -0.44
N VAL A 29 12.18 -12.62 -1.41
CA VAL A 29 13.63 -12.79 -1.23
C VAL A 29 14.31 -11.44 -0.93
N PHE A 30 13.96 -10.39 -1.66
CA PHE A 30 14.50 -9.05 -1.39
C PHE A 30 14.07 -8.52 -0.03
N ASP A 31 12.81 -8.68 0.34
CA ASP A 31 12.29 -8.22 1.62
C ASP A 31 12.95 -8.95 2.81
N ILE A 32 13.12 -10.29 2.72
CA ILE A 32 13.86 -11.07 3.71
C ILE A 32 15.29 -10.54 3.85
N SER A 33 16.00 -10.34 2.73
CA SER A 33 17.38 -9.86 2.75
C SER A 33 17.56 -8.53 3.46
N GLN A 34 16.54 -7.66 3.42
CA GLN A 34 16.59 -6.36 4.08
C GLN A 34 16.18 -6.41 5.56
N LYS A 35 15.38 -7.39 5.98
CA LYS A 35 14.74 -7.43 7.30
C LYS A 35 15.26 -8.54 8.22
N VAL A 36 16.06 -9.48 7.69
CA VAL A 36 16.53 -10.64 8.45
C VAL A 36 17.24 -10.27 9.74
N ASP A 37 18.09 -9.24 9.72
CA ASP A 37 18.82 -8.79 10.90
C ASP A 37 17.88 -8.28 12.00
N ASN A 38 16.82 -7.57 11.60
CA ASN A 38 15.80 -7.08 12.52
C ASN A 38 14.97 -8.22 13.13
N PHE A 39 14.64 -9.23 12.34
CA PHE A 39 13.91 -10.41 12.81
C PHE A 39 14.71 -11.21 13.84
N ILE A 40 16.03 -11.38 13.62
CA ILE A 40 16.92 -12.07 14.53
C ILE A 40 17.14 -11.27 15.82
N ASN A 41 17.47 -9.98 15.69
CA ASN A 41 17.77 -9.12 16.84
C ASN A 41 16.57 -8.93 17.77
N LYS A 42 15.36 -8.95 17.23
CA LYS A 42 14.13 -8.79 18.02
C LYS A 42 13.44 -10.12 18.38
N ASN A 43 14.09 -11.27 18.14
CA ASN A 43 13.57 -12.60 18.42
C ASN A 43 12.16 -12.85 17.86
N ALA A 44 11.91 -12.45 16.61
CA ALA A 44 10.62 -12.66 16.00
C ALA A 44 10.34 -14.14 15.75
N THR A 45 9.16 -14.62 16.15
CA THR A 45 8.79 -16.03 15.98
C THR A 45 8.52 -16.32 14.50
N ILE A 46 9.00 -17.46 13.99
CA ILE A 46 8.82 -17.87 12.58
C ILE A 46 7.34 -17.91 12.19
N SER A 47 6.45 -18.37 13.09
CA SER A 47 5.00 -18.38 12.83
C SER A 47 4.41 -17.00 12.64
N ALA A 48 4.88 -15.98 13.39
CA ALA A 48 4.46 -14.59 13.22
C ALA A 48 5.02 -14.00 11.93
N ILE A 49 6.28 -14.31 11.58
CA ILE A 49 6.87 -13.86 10.31
C ILE A 49 6.07 -14.37 9.12
N ILE A 50 5.69 -15.65 9.11
CA ILE A 50 4.95 -16.24 7.98
C ILE A 50 3.47 -15.81 8.02
N GLY A 51 2.79 -15.94 9.16
CA GLY A 51 1.36 -15.74 9.31
C GLY A 51 0.94 -14.26 9.29
N ASP A 52 1.58 -13.46 10.15
CA ASP A 52 1.16 -12.06 10.32
C ASP A 52 1.84 -11.12 9.32
N TYR A 53 3.01 -11.51 8.80
CA TYR A 53 3.75 -10.68 7.87
C TYR A 53 3.65 -11.15 6.43
N TYR A 54 4.21 -12.33 6.05
CA TYR A 54 4.33 -12.70 4.64
C TYR A 54 3.01 -13.04 3.95
N ILE A 55 2.04 -13.63 4.61
CA ILE A 55 0.71 -13.85 4.01
C ILE A 55 0.06 -12.51 3.65
N ASN A 56 0.17 -11.53 4.54
CA ASN A 56 -0.38 -10.20 4.34
C ASN A 56 0.42 -9.38 3.31
N PHE A 57 1.72 -9.55 3.27
CA PHE A 57 2.62 -9.00 2.27
C PHE A 57 2.26 -9.49 0.86
N LEU A 58 2.10 -10.80 0.68
CA LEU A 58 1.72 -11.40 -0.60
C LEU A 58 0.34 -10.92 -1.08
N ALA A 59 -0.64 -10.81 -0.17
CA ALA A 59 -1.95 -10.30 -0.50
C ALA A 59 -1.89 -8.84 -0.97
N PHE A 60 -1.19 -7.98 -0.24
CA PHE A 60 -1.06 -6.55 -0.54
C PHE A 60 -0.31 -6.30 -1.85
N TYR A 61 0.89 -6.84 -2.00
CA TYR A 61 1.70 -6.63 -3.20
C TYR A 61 1.15 -7.39 -4.41
N GLY A 62 0.53 -8.56 -4.20
CA GLY A 62 -0.13 -9.31 -5.26
C GLY A 62 -1.25 -8.52 -5.92
N THR A 63 -2.09 -7.83 -5.13
CA THR A 63 -3.14 -6.95 -5.67
C THR A 63 -2.57 -5.70 -6.32
N THR A 64 -1.54 -5.10 -5.73
CA THR A 64 -0.88 -3.89 -6.25
C THR A 64 -0.27 -4.14 -7.64
N PHE A 65 0.44 -5.26 -7.81
CA PHE A 65 1.09 -5.59 -9.09
C PHE A 65 0.19 -6.31 -10.09
N SER A 66 -1.05 -6.68 -9.70
CA SER A 66 -1.92 -7.51 -10.55
C SER A 66 -2.17 -6.90 -11.93
N SER A 67 -2.37 -5.59 -12.03
CA SER A 67 -2.63 -4.92 -13.32
C SER A 67 -1.43 -5.00 -14.28
N LEU A 68 -0.22 -4.81 -13.76
CA LEU A 68 1.02 -4.95 -14.53
C LEU A 68 1.20 -6.41 -14.99
N ILE A 69 0.90 -7.37 -14.12
CA ILE A 69 1.02 -8.81 -14.44
C ILE A 69 -0.03 -9.24 -15.46
N VAL A 70 -1.26 -8.72 -15.40
CA VAL A 70 -2.28 -8.94 -16.45
C VAL A 70 -1.77 -8.46 -17.81
N PHE A 71 -1.19 -7.27 -17.87
CA PHE A 71 -0.60 -6.72 -19.09
C PHE A 71 0.53 -7.61 -19.62
N LEU A 72 1.49 -7.98 -18.76
CA LEU A 72 2.61 -8.85 -19.14
C LEU A 72 2.14 -10.23 -19.62
N SER A 73 1.17 -10.81 -18.94
CA SER A 73 0.58 -12.11 -19.30
C SER A 73 -0.12 -12.06 -20.66
N THR A 74 -0.81 -10.95 -20.95
CA THR A 74 -1.46 -10.75 -22.25
C THR A 74 -0.43 -10.70 -23.37
N ILE A 75 0.63 -9.90 -23.21
CA ILE A 75 1.72 -9.82 -24.20
C ILE A 75 2.38 -11.18 -24.40
N PHE A 76 2.69 -11.87 -23.31
CA PHE A 76 3.35 -13.16 -23.37
C PHE A 76 2.52 -14.22 -24.11
N VAL A 77 1.23 -14.33 -23.77
CA VAL A 77 0.34 -15.33 -24.38
C VAL A 77 0.09 -14.99 -25.86
N THR A 78 -0.19 -13.71 -26.18
CA THR A 78 -0.40 -13.29 -27.57
C THR A 78 0.86 -13.45 -28.41
N GLY A 79 2.03 -13.07 -27.88
CA GLY A 79 3.31 -13.24 -28.54
C GLY A 79 3.63 -14.71 -28.81
N ARG A 80 3.34 -15.61 -27.86
CA ARG A 80 3.53 -17.04 -28.06
C ARG A 80 2.55 -17.61 -29.09
N MET A 81 1.28 -17.23 -29.03
CA MET A 81 0.28 -17.65 -30.03
C MET A 81 0.62 -17.14 -31.45
N ALA A 82 1.19 -15.93 -31.56
CA ALA A 82 1.64 -15.39 -32.84
C ALA A 82 2.83 -16.18 -33.39
N ARG A 83 3.83 -16.45 -32.54
CA ARG A 83 5.02 -17.22 -32.91
C ARG A 83 4.67 -18.65 -33.33
N ASP A 84 3.77 -19.29 -32.66
CA ASP A 84 3.32 -20.67 -32.93
C ASP A 84 2.27 -20.69 -34.08
N SER A 85 2.03 -19.56 -34.79
CA SER A 85 1.08 -19.37 -35.90
C SER A 85 -0.38 -19.69 -35.55
N GLU A 86 -0.71 -19.84 -34.26
CA GLU A 86 -2.07 -20.16 -33.78
C GLU A 86 -3.07 -19.06 -34.14
N ILE A 87 -2.65 -17.78 -34.08
CA ILE A 87 -3.50 -16.63 -34.46
C ILE A 87 -3.83 -16.68 -35.95
N VAL A 88 -2.82 -16.90 -36.80
CA VAL A 88 -3.02 -16.97 -38.24
C VAL A 88 -3.92 -18.15 -38.60
N ALA A 89 -3.67 -19.33 -38.05
CA ALA A 89 -4.49 -20.52 -38.28
C ALA A 89 -5.96 -20.31 -37.82
N ALA A 90 -6.18 -19.60 -36.70
CA ALA A 90 -7.54 -19.29 -36.21
C ALA A 90 -8.26 -18.33 -37.19
N LEU A 91 -7.58 -17.26 -37.66
CA LEU A 91 -8.15 -16.28 -38.58
C LEU A 91 -8.46 -16.88 -39.96
N THR A 92 -7.55 -17.67 -40.51
CA THR A 92 -7.76 -18.39 -41.79
C THR A 92 -8.85 -19.45 -41.66
N GLY A 93 -9.02 -20.03 -40.45
CA GLY A 93 -10.12 -20.95 -40.14
C GLY A 93 -11.49 -20.26 -39.93
N GLY A 94 -11.59 -18.94 -40.21
CA GLY A 94 -12.85 -18.18 -40.14
C GLY A 94 -13.23 -17.65 -38.76
N VAL A 95 -12.31 -17.68 -37.76
CA VAL A 95 -12.52 -17.05 -36.47
C VAL A 95 -12.28 -15.54 -36.61
N SER A 96 -13.27 -14.72 -36.28
CA SER A 96 -13.10 -13.26 -36.32
C SER A 96 -12.17 -12.77 -35.19
N PHE A 97 -11.40 -11.70 -35.46
CA PHE A 97 -10.47 -11.10 -34.51
C PHE A 97 -11.14 -10.71 -33.18
N PRO A 98 -12.33 -10.07 -33.15
CA PRO A 98 -13.02 -9.78 -31.87
C PRO A 98 -13.35 -11.02 -31.05
N ARG A 99 -13.58 -12.15 -31.70
CA ARG A 99 -13.82 -13.43 -31.00
C ARG A 99 -12.57 -13.97 -30.35
N LEU A 100 -11.39 -13.74 -30.95
CA LEU A 100 -10.10 -14.13 -30.36
C LEU A 100 -9.78 -13.36 -29.09
N ILE A 101 -10.24 -12.09 -28.97
CA ILE A 101 -9.99 -11.22 -27.81
C ILE A 101 -10.93 -11.55 -26.64
N LYS A 102 -12.14 -12.04 -26.90
CA LYS A 102 -13.16 -12.32 -25.84
C LYS A 102 -12.63 -13.14 -24.65
N PRO A 103 -11.86 -14.25 -24.82
CA PRO A 103 -11.32 -15.01 -23.69
C PRO A 103 -10.36 -14.20 -22.81
N PHE A 104 -9.57 -13.30 -23.38
CA PHE A 104 -8.69 -12.40 -22.61
C PHE A 104 -9.49 -11.41 -21.78
N LEU A 105 -10.52 -10.77 -22.37
CA LEU A 105 -11.39 -9.85 -21.67
C LEU A 105 -12.15 -10.56 -20.53
N PHE A 106 -12.64 -11.77 -20.79
CA PHE A 106 -13.30 -12.56 -19.74
C PHE A 106 -12.32 -12.94 -18.62
N GLY A 107 -11.10 -13.34 -18.95
CA GLY A 107 -10.06 -13.62 -17.98
C GLY A 107 -9.66 -12.40 -17.17
N ALA A 108 -9.49 -11.25 -17.82
CA ALA A 108 -9.22 -9.98 -17.14
C ALA A 108 -10.35 -9.56 -16.23
N LEU A 109 -11.62 -9.77 -16.63
CA LEU A 109 -12.77 -9.48 -15.78
C LEU A 109 -12.81 -10.37 -14.53
N VAL A 110 -12.52 -11.67 -14.66
CA VAL A 110 -12.43 -12.58 -13.52
C VAL A 110 -11.34 -12.15 -12.54
N LEU A 111 -10.15 -11.81 -13.07
CA LEU A 111 -9.04 -11.30 -12.24
C LEU A 111 -9.37 -9.96 -11.59
N PHE A 112 -10.05 -9.06 -12.30
CA PHE A 112 -10.50 -7.77 -11.77
C PHE A 112 -11.46 -7.94 -10.61
N ILE A 113 -12.47 -8.81 -10.74
CA ILE A 113 -13.43 -9.10 -9.66
C ILE A 113 -12.69 -9.69 -8.45
N GLY A 114 -11.81 -10.68 -8.66
CA GLY A 114 -10.99 -11.27 -7.61
C GLY A 114 -10.14 -10.23 -6.89
N ASN A 115 -9.43 -9.40 -7.66
CA ASN A 115 -8.59 -8.33 -7.12
C ASN A 115 -9.40 -7.28 -6.34
N SER A 116 -10.60 -6.91 -6.83
CA SER A 116 -11.50 -5.99 -6.14
C SER A 116 -11.98 -6.54 -4.80
N ILE A 117 -12.34 -7.82 -4.74
CA ILE A 117 -12.73 -8.50 -3.50
C ILE A 117 -11.56 -8.50 -2.50
N LEU A 118 -10.36 -8.89 -2.95
CA LEU A 118 -9.18 -8.86 -2.08
C LEU A 118 -8.90 -7.45 -1.56
N SER A 119 -8.93 -6.46 -2.45
CA SER A 119 -8.61 -5.06 -2.11
C SER A 119 -9.58 -4.44 -1.12
N HIS A 120 -10.89 -4.74 -1.22
CA HIS A 120 -11.90 -4.14 -0.36
C HIS A 120 -12.13 -4.88 0.96
N PHE A 121 -12.05 -6.21 0.95
CA PHE A 121 -12.41 -7.02 2.12
C PHE A 121 -11.21 -7.60 2.86
N VAL A 122 -10.18 -8.02 2.14
CA VAL A 122 -9.03 -8.73 2.72
C VAL A 122 -7.96 -7.73 3.16
N ILE A 123 -7.49 -6.88 2.24
CA ILE A 123 -6.37 -5.97 2.49
C ILE A 123 -6.58 -5.03 3.68
N PRO A 124 -7.75 -4.39 3.91
CA PRO A 124 -7.90 -3.49 5.05
C PRO A 124 -7.68 -4.19 6.39
N LYS A 125 -8.10 -5.45 6.50
CA LYS A 125 -7.93 -6.24 7.72
C LYS A 125 -6.50 -6.75 7.89
N THR A 126 -5.93 -7.28 6.83
CA THR A 126 -4.59 -7.90 6.87
C THR A 126 -3.47 -6.87 6.93
N ASN A 127 -3.67 -5.69 6.35
CA ASN A 127 -2.67 -4.62 6.38
C ASN A 127 -2.44 -4.06 7.79
N ILE A 128 -3.46 -4.07 8.64
CA ILE A 128 -3.32 -3.67 10.06
C ILE A 128 -2.35 -4.62 10.78
N ALA A 129 -2.51 -5.94 10.61
CA ALA A 129 -1.61 -6.94 11.20
C ALA A 129 -0.18 -6.78 10.69
N ARG A 130 0.00 -6.55 9.38
CA ARG A 130 1.31 -6.32 8.77
C ARG A 130 2.00 -5.07 9.33
N ILE A 131 1.29 -3.94 9.41
CA ILE A 131 1.83 -2.68 9.94
C ILE A 131 2.21 -2.85 11.41
N HIS A 132 1.37 -3.51 12.21
CA HIS A 132 1.66 -3.78 13.61
C HIS A 132 2.91 -4.66 13.77
N PHE A 133 3.09 -5.66 12.91
CA PHE A 133 4.30 -6.48 12.88
C PHE A 133 5.53 -5.65 12.47
N GLU A 134 5.43 -4.82 11.43
CA GLU A 134 6.52 -3.93 11.00
C GLU A 134 6.90 -2.93 12.10
N ASP A 135 5.94 -2.32 12.77
CA ASP A 135 6.19 -1.39 13.89
C ASP A 135 6.87 -2.08 15.09
N THR A 136 6.59 -3.37 15.30
CA THR A 136 7.14 -4.13 16.43
C THR A 136 8.53 -4.71 16.12
N TYR A 137 8.69 -5.30 14.95
CA TYR A 137 9.88 -6.11 14.63
C TYR A 137 10.82 -5.50 13.60
N VAL A 138 10.35 -4.59 12.74
CA VAL A 138 11.17 -4.03 11.66
C VAL A 138 11.59 -2.60 11.95
N GLN A 139 10.67 -1.75 12.37
CA GLN A 139 11.01 -0.39 12.72
C GLN A 139 11.65 -0.40 14.12
N ASP A 140 12.93 0.01 14.23
CA ASP A 140 13.39 0.58 15.48
C ASP A 140 12.42 1.71 15.80
N LYS A 141 12.05 1.88 17.09
CA LYS A 141 11.14 2.94 17.54
C LYS A 141 11.65 4.32 17.08
N ILE A 142 11.70 4.51 15.79
CA ILE A 142 11.63 5.84 15.22
C ILE A 142 10.21 6.25 15.56
N VAL A 143 10.09 6.90 16.70
CA VAL A 143 8.89 7.63 17.07
C VAL A 143 8.46 8.30 15.77
N LYS A 144 7.37 7.82 15.15
CA LYS A 144 6.78 8.51 13.99
C LYS A 144 6.47 9.90 14.50
N ARG A 145 7.44 10.80 14.33
CA ARG A 145 7.23 12.19 14.71
C ARG A 145 6.09 12.67 13.82
N PRO A 146 4.93 12.96 14.37
CA PRO A 146 3.86 13.48 13.55
C PRO A 146 4.39 14.76 12.88
N ILE A 147 4.41 14.73 11.56
CA ILE A 147 4.90 15.82 10.72
C ILE A 147 3.67 16.50 10.12
N ASN A 148 3.69 17.82 10.06
CA ASN A 148 2.61 18.63 9.48
C ASN A 148 1.25 18.39 10.15
N ILE A 149 1.20 18.49 11.48
CA ILE A 149 -0.05 18.42 12.21
C ILE A 149 -0.81 19.74 12.01
N HIS A 150 -1.91 19.70 11.29
CA HIS A 150 -2.83 20.82 11.14
C HIS A 150 -4.16 20.45 11.78
N ARG A 151 -4.54 21.15 12.85
CA ARG A 151 -5.73 20.81 13.64
C ARG A 151 -6.52 22.05 14.05
N GLN A 152 -7.83 22.00 13.85
CA GLN A 152 -8.74 22.99 14.40
C GLN A 152 -8.99 22.71 15.87
N ILE A 153 -8.75 23.71 16.74
CA ILE A 153 -8.96 23.61 18.19
C ILE A 153 -10.31 24.21 18.59
N LEU A 154 -10.65 25.35 17.99
CA LEU A 154 -11.90 26.06 18.19
C LEU A 154 -12.46 26.49 16.83
N PRO A 155 -13.73 26.85 16.71
CA PRO A 155 -14.24 27.41 15.46
C PRO A 155 -13.34 28.57 15.00
N ASN A 156 -12.85 28.48 13.76
CA ASN A 156 -11.95 29.44 13.10
C ASN A 156 -10.54 29.60 13.72
N HIS A 157 -10.12 28.71 14.62
CA HIS A 157 -8.79 28.71 15.22
C HIS A 157 -8.05 27.41 14.86
N TYR A 158 -6.91 27.54 14.20
CA TYR A 158 -6.10 26.42 13.72
C TYR A 158 -4.72 26.44 14.35
N ILE A 159 -4.21 25.25 14.65
CA ILE A 159 -2.81 25.06 15.04
C ILE A 159 -2.13 24.26 13.94
N TYR A 160 -0.96 24.70 13.54
CA TYR A 160 -0.04 23.97 12.70
C TYR A 160 1.24 23.69 13.49
N ILE A 161 1.71 22.44 13.44
CA ILE A 161 2.99 22.01 14.01
C ILE A 161 3.70 21.21 12.94
N GLU A 162 4.86 21.69 12.48
CA GLU A 162 5.61 21.01 11.44
C GLU A 162 6.18 19.67 11.92
N THR A 163 6.76 19.64 13.13
CA THR A 163 7.32 18.40 13.70
C THR A 163 7.04 18.35 15.19
N TRP A 164 6.43 17.29 15.66
CA TRP A 164 6.21 17.01 17.09
C TRP A 164 7.21 15.97 17.58
N SER A 165 7.92 16.25 18.68
CA SER A 165 8.80 15.30 19.37
C SER A 165 8.19 14.86 20.70
N PRO A 166 7.63 13.63 20.77
CA PRO A 166 7.07 13.10 22.02
C PRO A 166 8.10 12.94 23.12
N GLU A 167 9.37 12.69 22.78
CA GLU A 167 10.46 12.53 23.75
C GLU A 167 10.80 13.82 24.47
N ARG A 168 10.70 14.94 23.78
CA ARG A 168 11.00 16.26 24.30
C ARG A 168 9.74 17.05 24.70
N LEU A 169 8.55 16.47 24.48
CA LEU A 169 7.25 17.12 24.66
C LEU A 169 7.20 18.50 24.01
N GLY A 170 7.78 18.62 22.80
CA GLY A 170 7.91 19.89 22.13
C GLY A 170 7.60 19.79 20.64
N GLY A 171 7.01 20.86 20.09
CA GLY A 171 6.78 21.06 18.65
C GLY A 171 7.76 22.08 18.08
N TYR A 172 8.25 21.78 16.87
CA TYR A 172 9.07 22.70 16.09
C TYR A 172 8.21 23.35 15.01
N HIS A 173 8.46 24.63 14.73
CA HIS A 173 7.72 25.46 13.78
C HIS A 173 6.21 25.41 14.05
N PHE A 174 5.84 25.96 15.21
CA PHE A 174 4.45 26.10 15.60
C PHE A 174 3.87 27.38 14.99
N SER A 175 2.68 27.28 14.36
CA SER A 175 1.87 28.44 14.01
C SER A 175 0.47 28.31 14.58
N TYR A 176 -0.04 29.42 15.09
CA TYR A 176 -1.42 29.59 15.49
C TYR A 176 -2.07 30.57 14.52
N GLU A 177 -3.18 30.16 13.93
CA GLU A 177 -3.87 30.89 12.89
C GLU A 177 -5.32 31.12 13.30
N ARG A 178 -5.77 32.37 13.21
CA ARG A 178 -7.14 32.76 13.42
C ARG A 178 -7.76 33.31 12.16
N PHE A 179 -8.92 32.80 11.79
CA PHE A 179 -9.69 33.25 10.63
C PHE A 179 -10.96 33.97 11.08
N GLU A 180 -11.32 35.03 10.38
CA GLU A 180 -12.61 35.73 10.52
C GLU A 180 -13.11 36.12 9.13
N ASN A 181 -14.32 35.66 8.75
CA ASN A 181 -14.90 35.86 7.42
C ASN A 181 -13.97 35.37 6.28
N ASP A 182 -13.40 34.17 6.41
CA ASP A 182 -12.42 33.57 5.48
C ASP A 182 -11.13 34.38 5.26
N LYS A 183 -10.86 35.37 6.10
CA LYS A 183 -9.59 36.11 6.11
C LYS A 183 -8.79 35.76 7.33
N MET A 184 -7.51 35.47 7.15
CA MET A 184 -6.57 35.28 8.21
C MET A 184 -6.28 36.62 8.88
N ILE A 185 -6.59 36.71 10.20
CA ILE A 185 -6.44 37.95 10.98
C ILE A 185 -5.18 37.92 11.83
N GLU A 186 -4.81 36.75 12.32
CA GLU A 186 -3.71 36.61 13.29
C GLU A 186 -2.88 35.37 12.96
N ILE A 187 -1.56 35.56 12.87
CA ILE A 187 -0.57 34.48 12.81
C ILE A 187 0.41 34.72 13.96
N ASN A 188 0.54 33.70 14.81
CA ASN A 188 1.60 33.65 15.82
C ASN A 188 2.56 32.52 15.46
N LEU A 189 3.78 32.86 15.03
CA LEU A 189 4.81 31.93 14.59
C LEU A 189 5.83 31.77 15.72
N GLN A 190 5.99 30.54 16.22
CA GLN A 190 7.03 30.20 17.19
C GLN A 190 7.91 29.06 16.67
N GLN A 191 9.23 29.22 16.83
CA GLN A 191 10.18 28.19 16.40
C GLN A 191 10.16 26.95 17.28
N LEU A 192 9.80 27.10 18.56
CA LEU A 192 9.81 26.00 19.52
C LEU A 192 8.65 26.16 20.52
N LEU A 193 7.78 25.17 20.56
CA LEU A 193 6.70 25.10 21.53
C LEU A 193 7.00 23.96 22.52
N LYS A 194 7.21 24.28 23.78
CA LYS A 194 7.42 23.30 24.84
C LYS A 194 6.15 23.19 25.66
N VAL A 195 5.54 22.00 25.69
CA VAL A 195 4.37 21.73 26.53
C VAL A 195 4.87 21.30 27.92
N SER A 196 4.65 22.14 28.92
CA SER A 196 4.87 21.79 30.34
C SER A 196 3.57 21.21 30.89
N THR A 197 3.54 19.90 31.16
CA THR A 197 2.45 19.29 31.91
C THR A 197 2.65 19.59 33.42
N ARG A 198 1.94 20.55 33.96
CA ARG A 198 1.85 20.76 35.41
C ARG A 198 0.69 19.92 35.96
N ASN A 199 1.00 19.17 37.01
CA ASN A 199 0.04 18.33 37.73
C ASN A 199 -1.22 19.12 38.17
N SER A 200 -2.38 18.49 37.97
CA SER A 200 -3.70 18.80 38.54
C SER A 200 -4.21 20.24 38.40
N ASN A 201 -4.85 20.47 37.33
CA ASN A 201 -6.01 21.29 36.97
C ASN A 201 -5.82 21.88 35.59
N ASP A 202 -6.41 21.26 34.63
CA ASP A 202 -6.84 21.62 33.24
C ASP A 202 -6.39 22.97 32.60
N THR A 203 -5.19 23.42 32.83
CA THR A 203 -4.60 24.52 32.05
C THR A 203 -3.28 24.11 31.41
N ILE A 204 -3.27 24.12 30.08
CA ILE A 204 -2.04 23.92 29.28
C ILE A 204 -1.28 25.24 29.29
N ASP A 205 -0.21 25.34 30.10
CA ASP A 205 0.69 26.47 30.05
C ASP A 205 1.66 26.30 28.87
N ILE A 206 1.54 27.18 27.89
CA ILE A 206 2.41 27.29 26.76
C ILE A 206 3.54 28.24 27.09
N SER A 207 4.71 27.73 27.45
CA SER A 207 5.89 28.56 27.68
C SER A 207 6.76 28.64 26.39
N SER A 208 6.98 29.85 25.90
CA SER A 208 7.95 30.12 24.85
C SER A 208 9.33 30.30 25.48
N SER A 209 10.31 29.47 25.07
CA SER A 209 11.72 29.78 25.30
C SER A 209 12.31 30.40 24.05
N ILE A 210 12.70 31.66 24.15
CA ILE A 210 13.52 32.40 23.16
C ILE A 210 14.91 31.80 23.11
#